data_a48e85e8a52a788567ccef9b9d59adc8
#
_entry.id   a48e85e8a52a788567ccef9b9d59adc8
#
_cell.length_a   1.000
_cell.length_b   1.000
_cell.length_c   1.000
_cell.angle_alpha   90.00
_cell.angle_beta   90.00
_cell.angle_gamma   90.00
#
_symmetry.space_group_name_H-M   'P 1'
#
loop_
_entity.id
_entity.type
_entity.pdbx_description
1 polymer ?
#
loop_
_entity_poly.entity_id
_entity_poly.type
_entity_poly.pdbx_seq_one_letter_code
_entity_poly.pdbx_strand_id
1 'polypeptide(L)'
;MLQTLLVNLKLHFREKSQLFWLFAFPIILATMFNGMFGNIAESYELRTIDVVVVDNDDWRASPGAQTLVDGISSDANGDHEKADSDDGAMPKLITATKTSSVQAANQLLSDGKAQGALSVDGEGKLQLAISQATQSSVTDVMASSGSLDISLTVLGNIVDLYNRNTNVVVNTAQHNPSALLDDAFTGSIGSSSGFTKEIQLTNFKPSSTARYYYALLGMAAMMAMSFAVNAVSMAQANLSALGIRRSVAPLPKLQ
;
A
#
# COMPACT_ATOMS: atom_id res chain seq x y z
N MET A 1 2.98 21.80 -47.88
CA MET A 1 2.58 21.23 -46.56
C MET A 1 3.68 21.32 -45.49
N LEU A 2 4.89 20.85 -45.74
CA LEU A 2 5.97 20.86 -44.73
C LEU A 2 6.33 22.27 -44.24
N GLN A 3 6.43 23.26 -45.17
CA GLN A 3 6.73 24.66 -44.83
C GLN A 3 5.62 25.30 -43.96
N THR A 4 4.36 25.00 -44.25
CA THR A 4 3.22 25.49 -43.46
C THR A 4 3.21 24.90 -42.07
N LEU A 5 3.55 23.63 -41.94
CA LEU A 5 3.69 22.94 -40.66
C LEU A 5 4.84 23.53 -39.83
N LEU A 6 6.01 23.79 -40.45
CA LEU A 6 7.17 24.41 -39.80
C LEU A 6 6.88 25.83 -39.30
N VAL A 7 6.18 26.63 -40.12
CA VAL A 7 5.79 28.00 -39.74
C VAL A 7 4.80 27.97 -38.57
N ASN A 8 3.79 27.10 -38.60
CA ASN A 8 2.84 26.95 -37.48
C ASN A 8 3.54 26.47 -36.22
N LEU A 9 4.42 25.49 -36.34
CA LEU A 9 5.22 25.02 -35.23
C LEU A 9 6.06 26.13 -34.60
N LYS A 10 6.74 26.94 -35.43
CA LYS A 10 7.54 28.08 -35.00
C LYS A 10 6.69 29.18 -34.33
N LEU A 11 5.46 29.40 -34.80
CA LEU A 11 4.51 30.31 -34.17
C LEU A 11 4.08 29.83 -32.77
N HIS A 12 3.74 28.55 -32.62
CA HIS A 12 3.38 27.97 -31.33
C HIS A 12 4.55 27.96 -30.35
N PHE A 13 5.79 27.74 -30.81
CA PHE A 13 6.99 27.88 -29.98
C PHE A 13 7.29 29.31 -29.51
N ARG A 14 6.73 30.32 -30.15
CA ARG A 14 6.86 31.73 -29.71
C ARG A 14 5.80 32.12 -28.68
N GLU A 15 4.72 31.39 -28.56
CA GLU A 15 3.68 31.63 -27.54
C GLU A 15 4.07 30.99 -26.22
N LYS A 16 4.77 31.76 -25.38
CA LYS A 16 5.29 31.32 -24.07
C LYS A 16 4.20 30.74 -23.17
N SER A 17 2.97 31.29 -23.22
CA SER A 17 1.84 30.81 -22.42
C SER A 17 1.44 29.37 -22.81
N GLN A 18 1.41 29.07 -24.11
CA GLN A 18 1.06 27.73 -24.58
C GLN A 18 2.12 26.70 -24.19
N LEU A 19 3.40 27.05 -24.33
CA LEU A 19 4.51 26.19 -23.93
C LEU A 19 4.51 25.93 -22.44
N PHE A 20 4.17 26.91 -21.63
CA PHE A 20 4.05 26.74 -20.20
C PHE A 20 2.98 25.69 -19.85
N TRP A 21 1.78 25.83 -20.39
CA TRP A 21 0.68 24.91 -20.10
C TRP A 21 0.90 23.51 -20.67
N LEU A 22 1.63 23.39 -21.79
CA LEU A 22 1.87 22.09 -22.43
C LEU A 22 2.99 21.30 -21.75
N PHE A 23 4.10 21.98 -21.37
CA PHE A 23 5.30 21.32 -20.86
C PHE A 23 5.58 21.63 -19.39
N ALA A 24 5.63 22.93 -19.01
CA ALA A 24 6.05 23.32 -17.69
C ALA A 24 5.02 22.91 -16.63
N PHE A 25 3.74 23.12 -16.88
CA PHE A 25 2.68 22.80 -15.94
C PHE A 25 2.59 21.30 -15.60
N PRO A 26 2.57 20.36 -16.54
CA PRO A 26 2.59 18.94 -16.22
C PRO A 26 3.86 18.51 -15.47
N ILE A 27 5.03 19.07 -15.79
CA ILE A 27 6.28 18.76 -15.10
C ILE A 27 6.23 19.27 -13.65
N ILE A 28 5.79 20.51 -13.43
CA ILE A 28 5.64 21.08 -12.08
C ILE A 28 4.65 20.23 -11.27
N LEU A 29 3.52 19.88 -11.89
CA LEU A 29 2.49 19.08 -11.22
C LEU A 29 2.99 17.67 -10.91
N ALA A 30 3.70 17.02 -11.82
CA ALA A 30 4.32 15.71 -11.60
C ALA A 30 5.35 15.76 -10.46
N THR A 31 6.18 16.81 -10.42
CA THR A 31 7.17 17.00 -9.35
C THR A 31 6.49 17.24 -8.01
N MET A 32 5.45 18.07 -7.99
CA MET A 32 4.67 18.33 -6.78
C MET A 32 3.97 17.06 -6.27
N PHE A 33 3.34 16.28 -7.15
CA PHE A 33 2.74 15.00 -6.80
C PHE A 33 3.75 13.98 -6.32
N ASN A 34 4.93 13.91 -6.96
CA ASN A 34 5.99 13.02 -6.47
C ASN A 34 6.46 13.42 -5.06
N GLY A 35 6.58 14.71 -4.78
CA GLY A 35 6.93 15.20 -3.44
C GLY A 35 5.85 14.94 -2.38
N MET A 36 4.56 15.04 -2.77
CA MET A 36 3.44 14.81 -1.84
C MET A 36 3.08 13.35 -1.68
N PHE A 37 3.14 12.57 -2.74
CA PHE A 37 2.58 11.23 -2.81
C PHE A 37 3.61 10.14 -3.11
N GLY A 38 4.87 10.50 -3.33
CA GLY A 38 5.94 9.54 -3.61
C GLY A 38 6.09 8.49 -2.51
N ASN A 39 5.88 8.87 -1.26
CA ASN A 39 6.01 8.01 -0.09
C ASN A 39 4.66 7.38 0.37
N ILE A 40 3.54 7.68 -0.31
CA ILE A 40 2.24 7.09 0.06
C ILE A 40 2.25 5.57 -0.09
N ALA A 41 2.91 5.03 -1.10
CA ALA A 41 3.01 3.58 -1.28
C ALA A 41 3.72 2.94 -0.07
N GLU A 42 4.79 3.54 0.42
CA GLU A 42 5.52 3.09 1.62
C GLU A 42 4.68 3.23 2.90
N SER A 43 3.76 4.19 2.95
CA SER A 43 2.85 4.38 4.10
C SER A 43 1.78 3.29 4.20
N TYR A 44 1.54 2.53 3.13
CA TYR A 44 0.60 1.40 3.09
C TYR A 44 1.30 0.04 3.06
N GLU A 45 2.63 -0.01 3.08
CA GLU A 45 3.38 -1.26 3.23
C GLU A 45 3.31 -1.75 4.67
N LEU A 46 3.20 -3.07 4.86
CA LEU A 46 3.31 -3.69 6.17
C LEU A 46 4.71 -3.43 6.72
N ARG A 47 4.78 -2.86 7.92
CA ARG A 47 6.03 -2.66 8.65
C ARG A 47 6.12 -3.66 9.77
N THR A 48 7.33 -4.16 9.99
CA THR A 48 7.64 -4.94 11.18
C THR A 48 7.50 -4.03 12.41
N ILE A 49 6.82 -4.52 13.44
CA ILE A 49 6.59 -3.83 14.72
C ILE A 49 7.32 -4.55 15.84
N ASP A 50 7.86 -3.79 16.79
CA ASP A 50 8.52 -4.34 17.97
C ASP A 50 7.47 -4.77 19.00
N VAL A 51 7.43 -6.07 19.26
CA VAL A 51 6.46 -6.68 20.17
C VAL A 51 7.17 -7.44 21.28
N VAL A 52 6.76 -7.20 22.50
CA VAL A 52 7.24 -7.94 23.67
C VAL A 52 6.37 -9.15 23.90
N VAL A 53 6.97 -10.33 23.97
CA VAL A 53 6.28 -11.60 24.30
C VAL A 53 6.54 -11.94 25.75
N VAL A 54 5.48 -12.14 26.53
CA VAL A 54 5.58 -12.52 27.93
C VAL A 54 5.76 -14.04 28.01
N ASP A 55 6.97 -14.49 28.35
CA ASP A 55 7.34 -15.90 28.52
C ASP A 55 7.03 -16.35 29.96
N ASN A 56 5.76 -16.58 30.24
CA ASN A 56 5.26 -17.15 31.48
C ASN A 56 4.91 -18.64 31.33
N ASP A 57 4.39 -19.26 32.38
CA ASP A 57 4.02 -20.69 32.35
C ASP A 57 2.87 -20.96 31.37
N ASP A 58 1.92 -20.03 31.24
CA ASP A 58 0.80 -20.12 30.28
C ASP A 58 1.31 -20.07 28.82
N TRP A 59 2.30 -19.22 28.56
CA TRP A 59 2.97 -19.17 27.27
C TRP A 59 3.62 -20.50 26.90
N ARG A 60 4.37 -21.09 27.89
CA ARG A 60 5.07 -22.36 27.67
C ARG A 60 4.10 -23.53 27.51
N ALA A 61 2.92 -23.46 28.14
CA ALA A 61 1.85 -24.43 27.99
C ALA A 61 1.08 -24.32 26.66
N SER A 62 1.35 -23.26 25.84
CA SER A 62 0.61 -22.96 24.61
C SER A 62 1.51 -23.07 23.35
N PRO A 63 1.83 -24.28 22.86
CA PRO A 63 2.71 -24.45 21.69
C PRO A 63 2.14 -23.85 20.42
N GLY A 64 0.82 -23.76 20.28
CA GLY A 64 0.16 -23.11 19.15
C GLY A 64 0.46 -21.60 19.09
N ALA A 65 0.46 -20.93 20.26
CA ALA A 65 0.82 -19.51 20.34
C ALA A 65 2.29 -19.29 19.98
N GLN A 66 3.18 -20.17 20.45
CA GLN A 66 4.60 -20.14 20.13
C GLN A 66 4.83 -20.30 18.62
N THR A 67 4.22 -21.32 18.00
CA THR A 67 4.34 -21.57 16.56
C THR A 67 3.82 -20.38 15.73
N LEU A 68 2.70 -19.77 16.14
CA LEU A 68 2.16 -18.61 15.47
C LEU A 68 3.14 -17.43 15.54
N VAL A 69 3.62 -17.11 16.74
CA VAL A 69 4.54 -15.97 16.93
C VAL A 69 5.86 -16.20 16.22
N ASP A 70 6.43 -17.41 16.28
CA ASP A 70 7.64 -17.75 15.54
C ASP A 70 7.42 -17.65 14.02
N GLY A 71 6.22 -18.01 13.52
CA GLY A 71 5.86 -17.89 12.10
C GLY A 71 5.80 -16.46 11.58
N ILE A 72 5.35 -15.51 12.42
CA ILE A 72 5.21 -14.09 12.06
C ILE A 72 6.39 -13.22 12.53
N SER A 73 7.34 -13.79 13.30
CA SER A 73 8.52 -13.08 13.78
C SER A 73 9.61 -13.01 12.71
N SER A 74 10.27 -11.87 12.60
CA SER A 74 11.58 -11.76 11.95
C SER A 74 12.68 -12.11 12.96
N ASP A 75 13.77 -12.72 12.48
CA ASP A 75 14.96 -12.91 13.32
C ASP A 75 15.48 -11.55 13.77
N ALA A 76 15.92 -11.47 15.04
CA ALA A 76 16.33 -10.23 15.72
C ALA A 76 17.59 -9.55 15.12
N ASN A 77 18.13 -10.03 14.01
CA ASN A 77 19.27 -9.49 13.28
C ASN A 77 18.82 -8.65 12.06
N GLY A 78 18.01 -7.65 12.31
CA GLY A 78 18.11 -6.32 11.74
C GLY A 78 18.08 -6.11 10.22
N ASP A 79 17.58 -7.01 9.41
CA ASP A 79 17.21 -6.65 8.04
C ASP A 79 15.70 -6.36 8.00
N HIS A 80 15.36 -5.08 7.85
CA HIS A 80 14.02 -4.61 7.52
C HIS A 80 13.66 -5.04 6.09
N GLU A 81 13.71 -6.34 5.85
CA GLU A 81 13.33 -6.90 4.57
C GLU A 81 11.83 -6.72 4.40
N LYS A 82 11.47 -6.02 3.34
CA LYS A 82 10.09 -5.91 2.87
C LYS A 82 9.45 -7.28 2.90
N ALA A 83 8.28 -7.37 3.51
CA ALA A 83 7.47 -8.59 3.54
C ALA A 83 6.94 -8.92 2.12
N ASP A 84 7.85 -9.17 1.18
CA ASP A 84 7.55 -9.71 -0.14
C ASP A 84 7.41 -11.22 0.00
N SER A 85 6.24 -11.65 0.44
CA SER A 85 5.87 -13.07 0.51
C SER A 85 5.37 -13.54 -0.86
N ASP A 86 6.30 -13.84 -1.77
CA ASP A 86 5.98 -14.46 -3.06
C ASP A 86 5.82 -15.99 -2.95
N ASP A 87 6.04 -16.59 -1.78
CA ASP A 87 6.14 -18.05 -1.60
C ASP A 87 5.10 -18.66 -0.62
N GLY A 88 4.00 -17.94 -0.33
CA GLY A 88 2.95 -18.45 0.57
C GLY A 88 3.35 -18.52 2.06
N ALA A 89 4.53 -18.04 2.43
CA ALA A 89 4.96 -17.87 3.81
C ALA A 89 4.22 -16.69 4.46
N MET A 90 3.92 -16.81 5.77
CA MET A 90 3.33 -15.68 6.50
C MET A 90 4.29 -14.48 6.48
N PRO A 91 3.77 -13.26 6.26
CA PRO A 91 4.58 -12.06 6.31
C PRO A 91 5.24 -11.89 7.68
N LYS A 92 6.49 -11.51 7.73
CA LYS A 92 7.21 -11.18 8.97
C LYS A 92 6.70 -9.85 9.51
N LEU A 93 5.80 -9.93 10.47
CA LEU A 93 5.06 -8.76 10.99
C LEU A 93 5.66 -8.18 12.26
N ILE A 94 6.38 -8.99 13.05
CA ILE A 94 6.86 -8.58 14.36
C ILE A 94 8.33 -8.89 14.56
N THR A 95 9.01 -8.04 15.35
CA THR A 95 10.27 -8.36 16.00
C THR A 95 9.96 -8.73 17.46
N ALA A 96 10.08 -10.01 17.80
CA ALA A 96 9.69 -10.50 19.11
C ALA A 96 10.84 -10.39 20.12
N THR A 97 10.62 -9.64 21.21
CA THR A 97 11.50 -9.60 22.36
C THR A 97 10.84 -10.33 23.55
N LYS A 98 11.49 -11.37 24.08
CA LYS A 98 10.93 -12.13 25.19
C LYS A 98 11.21 -11.46 26.53
N THR A 99 10.22 -11.46 27.44
CA THR A 99 10.34 -11.00 28.82
C THR A 99 9.66 -11.97 29.78
N SER A 100 10.12 -12.03 31.02
CA SER A 100 9.60 -13.01 31.99
C SER A 100 8.36 -12.56 32.75
N SER A 101 7.94 -11.30 32.65
CA SER A 101 6.80 -10.80 33.41
C SER A 101 5.97 -9.75 32.67
N VAL A 102 4.68 -9.71 32.95
CA VAL A 102 3.74 -8.72 32.44
C VAL A 102 4.15 -7.29 32.85
N GLN A 103 4.70 -7.13 34.08
CA GLN A 103 5.15 -5.83 34.56
C GLN A 103 6.32 -5.29 33.74
N ALA A 104 7.29 -6.15 33.40
CA ALA A 104 8.42 -5.76 32.54
C ALA A 104 7.95 -5.44 31.12
N ALA A 105 6.97 -6.19 30.60
CA ALA A 105 6.35 -5.88 29.30
C ALA A 105 5.67 -4.51 29.31
N ASN A 106 4.88 -4.22 30.33
CA ASN A 106 4.22 -2.92 30.49
C ASN A 106 5.21 -1.77 30.63
N GLN A 107 6.35 -1.99 31.27
CA GLN A 107 7.41 -0.99 31.38
C GLN A 107 8.05 -0.70 30.01
N LEU A 108 8.32 -1.74 29.21
CA LEU A 108 8.84 -1.56 27.85
C LEU A 108 7.85 -0.84 26.93
N LEU A 109 6.53 -1.09 27.11
CA LEU A 109 5.46 -0.36 26.41
C LEU A 109 5.42 1.12 26.83
N SER A 110 5.51 1.41 28.14
CA SER A 110 5.48 2.79 28.64
C SER A 110 6.74 3.57 28.27
N ASP A 111 7.89 2.91 28.20
CA ASP A 111 9.15 3.50 27.76
C ASP A 111 9.21 3.74 26.23
N GLY A 112 8.19 3.29 25.48
CA GLY A 112 8.14 3.40 24.02
C GLY A 112 9.16 2.50 23.29
N LYS A 113 9.70 1.50 23.99
CA LYS A 113 10.67 0.52 23.41
C LYS A 113 9.98 -0.60 22.65
N ALA A 114 8.69 -0.75 22.83
CA ALA A 114 7.85 -1.68 22.07
C ALA A 114 6.50 -1.03 21.75
N GLN A 115 5.93 -1.38 20.61
CA GLN A 115 4.64 -0.91 20.17
C GLN A 115 3.50 -1.77 20.71
N GLY A 116 3.77 -3.06 20.97
CA GLY A 116 2.80 -4.01 21.48
C GLY A 116 3.40 -5.04 22.43
N ALA A 117 2.55 -5.70 23.23
CA ALA A 117 2.91 -6.84 24.02
C ALA A 117 1.92 -7.98 23.80
N LEU A 118 2.43 -9.19 23.62
CA LEU A 118 1.67 -10.43 23.52
C LEU A 118 1.83 -11.23 24.80
N SER A 119 0.72 -11.65 25.37
CA SER A 119 0.66 -12.56 26.50
C SER A 119 -0.38 -13.65 26.25
N VAL A 120 -0.24 -14.79 26.91
CA VAL A 120 -1.22 -15.86 26.88
C VAL A 120 -1.94 -15.89 28.23
N ASP A 121 -3.25 -16.05 28.20
CA ASP A 121 -4.04 -16.25 29.42
C ASP A 121 -4.12 -17.73 29.80
N GLY A 122 -4.68 -18.02 31.01
CA GLY A 122 -4.83 -19.39 31.50
C GLY A 122 -5.74 -20.30 30.65
N GLU A 123 -6.44 -19.76 29.65
CA GLU A 123 -7.26 -20.51 28.68
C GLU A 123 -6.53 -20.77 27.36
N GLY A 124 -5.26 -20.36 27.25
CA GLY A 124 -4.45 -20.50 26.03
C GLY A 124 -4.75 -19.48 24.93
N LYS A 125 -5.46 -18.39 25.26
CA LYS A 125 -5.78 -17.31 24.33
C LYS A 125 -4.71 -16.25 24.34
N LEU A 126 -4.39 -15.72 23.15
CA LEU A 126 -3.48 -14.60 22.99
C LEU A 126 -4.16 -13.28 23.31
N GLN A 127 -3.50 -12.44 24.08
CA GLN A 127 -3.90 -11.08 24.39
C GLN A 127 -2.86 -10.12 23.82
N LEU A 128 -3.32 -9.13 23.03
CA LEU A 128 -2.48 -8.07 22.49
C LEU A 128 -2.74 -6.79 23.27
N ALA A 129 -1.74 -6.29 23.97
CA ALA A 129 -1.73 -4.97 24.58
C ALA A 129 -0.95 -4.00 23.68
N ILE A 130 -1.50 -2.82 23.42
CA ILE A 130 -0.88 -1.79 22.58
C ILE A 130 -0.45 -0.62 23.45
N SER A 131 0.73 -0.06 23.21
CA SER A 131 1.23 1.12 23.91
C SER A 131 0.31 2.33 23.69
N GLN A 132 0.08 3.13 24.75
CA GLN A 132 -0.71 4.34 24.66
C GLN A 132 -0.09 5.37 23.68
N ALA A 133 1.24 5.43 23.61
CA ALA A 133 1.95 6.26 22.63
C ALA A 133 1.67 5.80 21.20
N THR A 134 1.62 4.50 20.96
CA THR A 134 1.27 3.90 19.67
C THR A 134 -0.19 4.16 19.33
N GLN A 135 -1.10 4.03 20.30
CA GLN A 135 -2.53 4.30 20.08
C GLN A 135 -2.80 5.77 19.77
N SER A 136 -2.11 6.71 20.40
CA SER A 136 -2.25 8.12 20.09
C SER A 136 -1.69 8.49 18.71
N SER A 137 -0.59 7.87 18.26
CA SER A 137 -0.05 8.08 16.91
C SER A 137 -0.91 7.48 15.81
N VAL A 138 -1.68 6.44 16.10
CA VAL A 138 -2.67 5.84 15.20
C VAL A 138 -3.90 6.73 15.03
N THR A 139 -4.33 7.42 16.09
CA THR A 139 -5.49 8.33 16.06
C THR A 139 -5.17 9.70 15.46
N ASP A 140 -3.91 10.08 15.40
CA ASP A 140 -3.51 11.38 14.83
C ASP A 140 -3.35 11.27 13.30
N VAL A 141 -4.39 11.69 12.58
CA VAL A 141 -4.49 11.64 11.10
C VAL A 141 -3.36 12.43 10.40
N MET A 142 -2.65 13.30 11.14
CA MET A 142 -1.53 14.08 10.63
C MET A 142 -0.16 13.41 10.83
N ALA A 143 -0.06 12.44 11.74
CA ALA A 143 1.16 11.67 11.92
C ALA A 143 1.21 10.56 10.86
N SER A 144 2.23 10.54 10.04
CA SER A 144 2.46 9.64 8.90
C SER A 144 2.69 8.17 9.28
N SER A 145 1.88 7.62 10.16
CA SER A 145 2.01 6.25 10.70
C SER A 145 0.98 5.25 10.11
N GLY A 146 0.46 5.52 8.91
CA GLY A 146 -0.50 4.62 8.28
C GLY A 146 -0.04 3.16 8.15
N SER A 147 1.27 2.95 7.96
CA SER A 147 1.83 1.59 7.90
C SER A 147 1.84 0.89 9.27
N LEU A 148 2.04 1.62 10.38
CA LEU A 148 1.98 1.08 11.72
C LEU A 148 0.56 0.65 12.10
N ASP A 149 -0.43 1.48 11.76
CA ASP A 149 -1.84 1.19 11.98
C ASP A 149 -2.28 -0.07 11.22
N ILE A 150 -1.88 -0.19 9.96
CA ILE A 150 -2.16 -1.39 9.15
C ILE A 150 -1.51 -2.62 9.77
N SER A 151 -0.23 -2.55 10.17
CA SER A 151 0.47 -3.68 10.77
C SER A 151 -0.16 -4.12 12.10
N LEU A 152 -0.55 -3.16 12.95
CA LEU A 152 -1.26 -3.45 14.21
C LEU A 152 -2.65 -4.04 13.98
N THR A 153 -3.38 -3.54 12.98
CA THR A 153 -4.69 -4.08 12.60
C THR A 153 -4.57 -5.52 12.09
N VAL A 154 -3.56 -5.79 11.26
CA VAL A 154 -3.29 -7.13 10.77
C VAL A 154 -2.90 -8.06 11.92
N LEU A 155 -2.02 -7.62 12.82
CA LEU A 155 -1.64 -8.40 14.00
C LEU A 155 -2.85 -8.68 14.91
N GLY A 156 -3.70 -7.69 15.16
CA GLY A 156 -4.95 -7.84 15.90
C GLY A 156 -5.86 -8.90 15.27
N ASN A 157 -6.06 -8.85 13.96
CA ASN A 157 -6.85 -9.85 13.24
C ASN A 157 -6.27 -11.26 13.32
N ILE A 158 -4.93 -11.39 13.29
CA ILE A 158 -4.25 -12.69 13.46
C ILE A 158 -4.49 -13.24 14.86
N VAL A 159 -4.36 -12.39 15.89
CA VAL A 159 -4.64 -12.77 17.29
C VAL A 159 -6.10 -13.20 17.47
N ASP A 160 -7.05 -12.45 16.88
CA ASP A 160 -8.47 -12.79 16.91
C ASP A 160 -8.76 -14.12 16.20
N LEU A 161 -8.14 -14.35 15.05
CA LEU A 161 -8.28 -15.60 14.30
C LEU A 161 -7.72 -16.78 15.13
N TYR A 162 -6.54 -16.62 15.73
CA TYR A 162 -5.97 -17.62 16.62
C TYR A 162 -6.92 -17.95 17.79
N ASN A 163 -7.44 -16.94 18.46
CA ASN A 163 -8.35 -17.11 19.58
C ASN A 163 -9.67 -17.82 19.19
N ARG A 164 -10.20 -17.49 18.01
CA ARG A 164 -11.37 -18.20 17.46
C ARG A 164 -11.07 -19.67 17.18
N ASN A 165 -9.92 -19.96 16.55
CA ASN A 165 -9.50 -21.33 16.27
C ASN A 165 -9.26 -22.10 17.57
N THR A 166 -8.63 -21.50 18.57
CA THR A 166 -8.44 -22.11 19.90
C THR A 166 -9.79 -22.45 20.55
N ASN A 167 -10.76 -21.53 20.51
CA ASN A 167 -12.10 -21.80 21.00
C ASN A 167 -12.78 -22.97 20.27
N VAL A 168 -12.63 -23.06 18.94
CA VAL A 168 -13.18 -24.18 18.15
C VAL A 168 -12.53 -25.51 18.58
N VAL A 169 -11.20 -25.53 18.72
CA VAL A 169 -10.46 -26.74 19.16
C VAL A 169 -10.89 -27.17 20.55
N VAL A 170 -10.95 -26.24 21.51
CA VAL A 170 -11.38 -26.54 22.91
C VAL A 170 -12.81 -27.04 22.93
N ASN A 171 -13.73 -26.38 22.24
CA ASN A 171 -15.13 -26.83 22.16
C ASN A 171 -15.27 -28.22 21.52
N THR A 172 -14.50 -28.47 20.45
CA THR A 172 -14.51 -29.77 19.77
C THR A 172 -13.93 -30.86 20.68
N ALA A 173 -12.85 -30.55 21.41
CA ALA A 173 -12.25 -31.47 22.36
C ALA A 173 -13.26 -31.89 23.48
N GLN A 174 -14.08 -30.95 23.93
CA GLN A 174 -15.08 -31.19 24.97
C GLN A 174 -16.30 -31.97 24.50
N HIS A 175 -16.77 -31.72 23.25
CA HIS A 175 -18.04 -32.28 22.79
C HIS A 175 -17.86 -33.43 21.77
N ASN A 176 -16.79 -33.44 20.99
CA ASN A 176 -16.51 -34.48 20.00
C ASN A 176 -14.99 -34.66 19.78
N PRO A 177 -14.28 -35.25 20.73
CA PRO A 177 -12.82 -35.39 20.67
C PRO A 177 -12.34 -36.20 19.47
N SER A 178 -13.18 -37.09 18.91
CA SER A 178 -12.82 -37.86 17.70
C SER A 178 -12.69 -37.02 16.46
N ALA A 179 -13.35 -35.87 16.37
CA ALA A 179 -13.21 -34.96 15.23
C ALA A 179 -11.82 -34.31 15.17
N LEU A 180 -11.08 -34.21 16.27
CA LEU A 180 -9.71 -33.69 16.28
C LEU A 180 -8.71 -34.67 15.63
N LEU A 181 -9.09 -35.91 15.40
CA LEU A 181 -8.29 -36.94 14.72
C LEU A 181 -8.58 -36.95 13.22
N ASP A 182 -9.54 -36.16 12.73
CA ASP A 182 -9.90 -36.07 11.34
C ASP A 182 -8.96 -35.09 10.62
N ASP A 183 -8.23 -35.55 9.61
CA ASP A 183 -7.32 -34.76 8.80
C ASP A 183 -8.03 -33.61 8.08
N ALA A 184 -9.31 -33.76 7.71
CA ALA A 184 -10.10 -32.70 7.10
C ALA A 184 -10.39 -31.57 8.08
N PHE A 185 -10.66 -31.89 9.35
CA PHE A 185 -10.89 -30.88 10.38
C PHE A 185 -9.61 -30.16 10.77
N THR A 186 -8.52 -30.89 11.02
CA THR A 186 -7.22 -30.30 11.38
C THR A 186 -6.65 -29.49 10.23
N GLY A 187 -6.81 -29.94 9.00
CA GLY A 187 -6.41 -29.20 7.80
C GLY A 187 -7.21 -27.91 7.60
N SER A 188 -8.52 -27.91 7.95
CA SER A 188 -9.36 -26.70 7.84
C SER A 188 -9.00 -25.60 8.85
N ILE A 189 -8.56 -25.99 10.06
CA ILE A 189 -8.12 -25.05 11.09
C ILE A 189 -6.74 -24.48 10.77
N GLY A 190 -5.85 -25.29 10.20
CA GLY A 190 -4.48 -24.90 9.87
C GLY A 190 -4.35 -24.09 8.57
N SER A 191 -5.32 -24.20 7.66
CA SER A 191 -5.27 -23.56 6.35
C SER A 191 -6.03 -22.24 6.31
N SER A 192 -5.43 -21.16 6.77
CA SER A 192 -5.95 -19.80 6.57
C SER A 192 -5.77 -19.31 5.10
N SER A 193 -4.95 -20.01 4.32
CA SER A 193 -4.55 -19.61 2.94
C SER A 193 -5.55 -19.98 1.84
N GLY A 194 -6.64 -20.70 2.16
CA GLY A 194 -7.53 -21.26 1.14
C GLY A 194 -8.71 -20.39 0.70
N PHE A 195 -9.02 -19.31 1.42
CA PHE A 195 -10.28 -18.57 1.20
C PHE A 195 -10.20 -17.49 0.14
N THR A 196 -9.02 -16.95 -0.15
CA THR A 196 -8.83 -15.94 -1.18
C THR A 196 -7.54 -16.18 -1.94
N LYS A 197 -7.65 -16.33 -3.26
CA LYS A 197 -6.50 -16.37 -4.15
C LYS A 197 -6.52 -15.12 -5.01
N GLU A 198 -5.47 -14.31 -4.94
CA GLU A 198 -5.31 -13.20 -5.87
C GLU A 198 -5.05 -13.76 -7.28
N ILE A 199 -5.98 -13.53 -8.20
CA ILE A 199 -5.81 -13.87 -9.61
C ILE A 199 -5.36 -12.60 -10.33
N GLN A 200 -4.13 -12.57 -10.75
CA GLN A 200 -3.62 -11.49 -11.59
C GLN A 200 -4.17 -11.66 -13.02
N LEU A 201 -4.95 -10.69 -13.47
CA LEU A 201 -5.54 -10.67 -14.82
C LEU A 201 -4.53 -10.26 -15.89
N THR A 202 -3.39 -9.69 -15.49
CA THR A 202 -2.34 -9.22 -16.40
C THR A 202 -0.95 -9.47 -15.78
N ASN A 203 0.04 -9.72 -16.62
CA ASN A 203 1.45 -9.86 -16.18
C ASN A 203 2.08 -8.55 -15.67
N PHE A 204 1.33 -7.46 -15.64
CA PHE A 204 1.78 -6.15 -15.19
C PHE A 204 0.85 -5.61 -14.12
N LYS A 205 1.36 -5.45 -12.91
CA LYS A 205 0.68 -4.81 -11.77
C LYS A 205 1.23 -3.39 -11.62
N PRO A 206 0.53 -2.35 -12.14
CA PRO A 206 1.01 -1.00 -11.96
C PRO A 206 0.94 -0.61 -10.49
N SER A 207 1.98 0.05 -9.98
CA SER A 207 1.98 0.60 -8.63
C SER A 207 0.85 1.61 -8.45
N SER A 208 0.41 1.82 -7.21
CA SER A 208 -0.63 2.81 -6.90
C SER A 208 -0.25 4.20 -7.42
N THR A 209 1.02 4.55 -7.32
CA THR A 209 1.59 5.81 -7.80
C THR A 209 1.54 5.93 -9.33
N ALA A 210 1.70 4.84 -10.08
CA ALA A 210 1.67 4.85 -11.55
C ALA A 210 0.31 5.35 -12.10
N ARG A 211 -0.80 5.11 -11.39
CA ARG A 211 -2.13 5.60 -11.79
C ARG A 211 -2.18 7.12 -11.87
N TYR A 212 -1.51 7.82 -10.98
CA TYR A 212 -1.45 9.29 -11.00
C TYR A 212 -0.65 9.80 -12.19
N TYR A 213 0.47 9.14 -12.55
CA TYR A 213 1.25 9.50 -13.74
C TYR A 213 0.48 9.25 -15.04
N TYR A 214 -0.31 8.18 -15.13
CA TYR A 214 -1.19 7.94 -16.27
C TYR A 214 -2.28 9.02 -16.38
N ALA A 215 -2.85 9.46 -15.27
CA ALA A 215 -3.83 10.55 -15.27
C ALA A 215 -3.20 11.88 -15.72
N LEU A 216 -1.98 12.19 -15.26
CA LEU A 216 -1.22 13.37 -15.71
C LEU A 216 -0.89 13.31 -17.20
N LEU A 217 -0.49 12.15 -17.70
CA LEU A 217 -0.23 11.93 -19.13
C LEU A 217 -1.50 12.16 -19.95
N GLY A 218 -2.63 11.63 -19.50
CA GLY A 218 -3.94 11.85 -20.12
C GLY A 218 -4.32 13.33 -20.15
N MET A 219 -4.10 14.07 -19.06
CA MET A 219 -4.35 15.51 -19.02
C MET A 219 -3.42 16.28 -19.99
N ALA A 220 -2.14 15.95 -20.05
CA ALA A 220 -1.20 16.56 -20.99
C ALA A 220 -1.61 16.28 -22.45
N ALA A 221 -2.07 15.06 -22.75
CA ALA A 221 -2.58 14.71 -24.08
C ALA A 221 -3.85 15.50 -24.45
N MET A 222 -4.76 15.71 -23.53
CA MET A 222 -5.96 16.54 -23.73
C MET A 222 -5.62 18.01 -23.97
N MET A 223 -4.62 18.55 -23.27
CA MET A 223 -4.12 19.90 -23.52
C MET A 223 -3.48 20.01 -24.91
N ALA A 224 -2.67 19.02 -25.30
CA ALA A 224 -2.07 18.98 -26.65
C ALA A 224 -3.14 18.95 -27.74
N MET A 225 -4.25 18.25 -27.52
CA MET A 225 -5.39 18.24 -28.46
C MET A 225 -6.01 19.63 -28.64
N SER A 226 -6.12 20.42 -27.57
CA SER A 226 -6.62 21.80 -27.65
C SER A 226 -5.75 22.67 -28.54
N PHE A 227 -4.43 22.50 -28.52
CA PHE A 227 -3.51 23.20 -29.40
C PHE A 227 -3.66 22.77 -30.86
N ALA A 228 -3.84 21.47 -31.10
CA ALA A 228 -4.08 20.95 -32.45
C ALA A 228 -5.37 21.55 -33.07
N VAL A 229 -6.45 21.60 -32.29
CA VAL A 229 -7.72 22.19 -32.69
C VAL A 229 -7.57 23.68 -32.99
N ASN A 230 -6.83 24.43 -32.18
CA ASN A 230 -6.55 25.86 -32.41
C ASN A 230 -5.73 26.07 -33.68
N ALA A 231 -4.71 25.26 -33.91
CA ALA A 231 -3.91 25.32 -35.14
C ALA A 231 -4.75 25.06 -36.41
N VAL A 232 -5.66 24.07 -36.36
CA VAL A 232 -6.57 23.79 -37.49
C VAL A 232 -7.56 24.92 -37.67
N SER A 233 -8.13 25.48 -36.59
CA SER A 233 -9.06 26.59 -36.63
C SER A 233 -8.44 27.86 -37.27
N MET A 234 -7.16 28.13 -36.99
CA MET A 234 -6.40 29.23 -37.60
C MET A 234 -6.15 29.02 -39.08
N ALA A 235 -6.09 27.78 -39.53
CA ALA A 235 -5.86 27.45 -40.94
C ALA A 235 -7.16 27.47 -41.78
N GLN A 236 -8.33 27.34 -41.16
CA GLN A 236 -9.60 27.31 -41.87
C GLN A 236 -10.09 28.70 -42.28
N ALA A 237 -10.49 28.83 -43.53
CA ALA A 237 -10.92 30.10 -44.12
C ALA A 237 -12.16 30.72 -43.47
N ASN A 238 -13.07 29.90 -42.97
CA ASN A 238 -14.33 30.32 -42.37
C ASN A 238 -14.25 30.54 -40.85
N LEU A 239 -13.16 30.16 -40.20
CA LEU A 239 -13.00 30.27 -38.76
C LEU A 239 -11.96 31.31 -38.31
N SER A 240 -11.11 31.82 -39.22
CA SER A 240 -10.12 32.83 -38.88
C SER A 240 -9.84 33.81 -40.02
N ALA A 241 -9.52 35.08 -39.68
CA ALA A 241 -9.09 36.09 -40.62
C ALA A 241 -7.80 35.71 -41.37
N LEU A 242 -6.93 34.93 -40.74
CA LEU A 242 -5.70 34.40 -41.33
C LEU A 242 -6.01 33.31 -42.37
N GLY A 243 -6.97 32.44 -42.10
CA GLY A 243 -7.44 31.43 -43.04
C GLY A 243 -8.07 32.05 -44.29
N ILE A 244 -8.87 33.11 -44.14
CA ILE A 244 -9.46 33.85 -45.24
C ILE A 244 -8.36 34.46 -46.12
N ARG A 245 -7.36 35.11 -45.55
CA ARG A 245 -6.23 35.67 -46.28
C ARG A 245 -5.43 34.61 -47.07
N ARG A 246 -5.27 33.42 -46.49
CA ARG A 246 -4.59 32.29 -47.15
C ARG A 246 -5.38 31.72 -48.31
N SER A 247 -6.72 31.70 -48.22
CA SER A 247 -7.57 31.20 -49.30
C SER A 247 -7.63 32.11 -50.49
N VAL A 248 -7.42 33.43 -50.26
CA VAL A 248 -7.42 34.49 -51.34
C VAL A 248 -6.01 34.72 -51.89
N ALA A 249 -4.94 34.30 -51.19
CA ALA A 249 -3.57 34.46 -51.63
C ALA A 249 -3.29 33.63 -52.92
N PRO A 250 -2.49 34.13 -53.86
CA PRO A 250 -2.15 33.42 -55.09
C PRO A 250 -1.09 32.31 -54.87
N LEU A 251 -1.31 31.51 -53.87
CA LEU A 251 -0.47 30.35 -53.54
C LEU A 251 -1.11 29.07 -54.11
N PRO A 252 -0.32 28.15 -54.65
CA PRO A 252 -0.86 26.88 -55.11
C PRO A 252 -1.54 26.14 -53.96
N LYS A 253 -2.80 25.75 -54.16
CA LYS A 253 -3.64 25.08 -53.15
C LYS A 253 -3.13 23.72 -52.67
N LEU A 254 -2.06 23.23 -53.26
CA LEU A 254 -1.42 21.93 -52.99
C LEU A 254 -0.11 22.04 -52.18
N GLN A 255 0.24 23.20 -51.64
CA GLN A 255 1.35 23.37 -50.70
C GLN A 255 0.84 23.50 -49.26
#